data_b2c7218d4bfb9ce978db8a72351e5221
#
_entry.id   b2c7218d4bfb9ce978db8a72351e5221
#
_cell.length_a   1.000
_cell.length_b   1.000
_cell.length_c   1.000
_cell.angle_alpha   90.00
_cell.angle_beta   90.00
_cell.angle_gamma   90.00
#
_symmetry.space_group_name_H-M   'P 1'
#
loop_
_entity.id
_entity.type
_entity.pdbx_description
1 polymer ?
#
loop_
_entity_poly.entity_id
_entity_poly.type
_entity_poly.pdbx_seq_one_letter_code
_entity_poly.pdbx_strand_id
1 'polypeptide(L)'
;MTDFKTNFAGLTLRNPIIVSSSGLTNSADKNKKLAEAGAGAIVLKSLFEEQILIETDQMLTDAASYMEGTDYLQEYVRHHKLNEYLELIKSSKAVCQDVPIIASINCYSASEWIDFAKQIEEAGADAIE
;
A
#
# COMPACT_ATOMS: atom_id res chain seq x y z
N MET A 1 -1.95 -34.78 -9.73
CA MET A 1 -1.17 -33.59 -9.35
C MET A 1 -1.79 -32.96 -8.12
N THR A 2 -0.99 -32.56 -7.17
CA THR A 2 -1.49 -31.94 -5.93
C THR A 2 -2.02 -30.53 -6.22
N ASP A 3 -3.24 -30.25 -5.78
CA ASP A 3 -3.84 -28.94 -5.86
C ASP A 3 -3.49 -28.15 -4.58
N PHE A 4 -2.79 -27.04 -4.74
CA PHE A 4 -2.39 -26.15 -3.64
C PHE A 4 -3.33 -24.98 -3.41
N LYS A 5 -4.46 -24.94 -4.11
CA LYS A 5 -5.46 -23.88 -3.90
C LYS A 5 -5.87 -23.81 -2.44
N THR A 6 -5.96 -22.59 -1.92
CA THR A 6 -6.36 -22.34 -0.56
C THR A 6 -7.24 -21.09 -0.45
N ASN A 7 -8.03 -20.99 0.59
CA ASN A 7 -8.86 -19.82 0.88
C ASN A 7 -8.25 -19.04 2.04
N PHE A 8 -8.08 -17.74 1.86
CA PHE A 8 -7.58 -16.83 2.87
C PHE A 8 -8.31 -15.48 2.78
N ALA A 9 -8.85 -15.00 3.87
CA ALA A 9 -9.56 -13.71 3.95
C ALA A 9 -10.62 -13.51 2.84
N GLY A 10 -11.36 -14.56 2.49
CA GLY A 10 -12.36 -14.53 1.41
C GLY A 10 -11.76 -14.59 0.00
N LEU A 11 -10.45 -14.70 -0.13
CA LEU A 11 -9.75 -14.81 -1.41
C LEU A 11 -9.40 -16.27 -1.71
N THR A 12 -9.52 -16.68 -2.96
CA THR A 12 -9.02 -17.97 -3.44
C THR A 12 -7.61 -17.77 -3.98
N LEU A 13 -6.62 -18.36 -3.32
CA LEU A 13 -5.22 -18.30 -3.72
C LEU A 13 -4.84 -19.56 -4.49
N ARG A 14 -3.99 -19.42 -5.51
CA ARG A 14 -3.45 -20.57 -6.27
C ARG A 14 -2.54 -21.48 -5.45
N ASN A 15 -1.95 -20.95 -4.36
CA ASN A 15 -1.17 -21.66 -3.36
C ASN A 15 -1.11 -20.83 -2.06
N PRO A 16 -0.68 -21.40 -0.92
CA PRO A 16 -0.70 -20.69 0.36
C PRO A 16 0.49 -19.74 0.60
N ILE A 17 1.32 -19.50 -0.39
CA ILE A 17 2.51 -18.63 -0.24
C ILE A 17 2.11 -17.18 -0.46
N ILE A 18 2.17 -16.39 0.60
CA ILE A 18 1.91 -14.95 0.59
C ILE A 18 3.22 -14.20 0.80
N VAL A 19 3.56 -13.31 -0.12
CA VAL A 19 4.75 -12.45 0.02
C VAL A 19 4.41 -11.29 0.95
N SER A 20 5.12 -11.21 2.07
CA SER A 20 4.89 -10.20 3.10
C SER A 20 5.26 -8.79 2.64
N SER A 21 4.63 -7.80 3.29
CA SER A 21 4.99 -6.39 3.15
C SER A 21 6.48 -6.15 3.43
N SER A 22 7.19 -5.62 2.45
CA SER A 22 8.63 -5.35 2.56
C SER A 22 9.12 -4.46 1.42
N GLY A 23 10.42 -4.17 1.37
CA GLY A 23 11.06 -3.52 0.24
C GLY A 23 11.02 -4.32 -1.07
N LEU A 24 10.62 -5.60 -1.03
CA LEU A 24 10.40 -6.42 -2.22
C LEU A 24 9.05 -6.17 -2.89
N THR A 25 8.11 -5.56 -2.19
CA THR A 25 6.72 -5.34 -2.65
C THR A 25 6.38 -3.86 -2.83
N ASN A 26 7.37 -3.01 -3.07
CA ASN A 26 7.22 -1.56 -3.14
C ASN A 26 7.13 -0.99 -4.57
N SER A 27 7.07 -1.83 -5.59
CA SER A 27 6.88 -1.40 -6.98
C SER A 27 6.16 -2.45 -7.82
N ALA A 28 5.46 -1.99 -8.85
CA ALA A 28 4.74 -2.87 -9.77
C ALA A 28 5.68 -3.86 -10.49
N ASP A 29 6.89 -3.44 -10.87
CA ASP A 29 7.87 -4.30 -11.52
C ASP A 29 8.35 -5.44 -10.62
N LYS A 30 8.59 -5.15 -9.35
CA LYS A 30 8.94 -6.17 -8.35
C LYS A 30 7.78 -7.13 -8.13
N ASN A 31 6.57 -6.61 -7.97
CA ASN A 31 5.36 -7.40 -7.76
C ASN A 31 5.07 -8.33 -8.94
N LYS A 32 5.28 -7.85 -10.17
CA LYS A 32 5.18 -8.67 -11.37
C LYS A 32 6.13 -9.88 -11.31
N LYS A 33 7.40 -9.65 -10.95
CA LYS A 33 8.40 -10.74 -10.83
C LYS A 33 8.01 -11.73 -9.75
N LEU A 34 7.46 -11.28 -8.63
CA LEU A 34 6.97 -12.17 -7.56
C LEU A 34 5.77 -12.99 -8.02
N ALA A 35 4.84 -12.39 -8.75
CA ALA A 35 3.71 -13.11 -9.33
C ALA A 35 4.17 -14.17 -10.36
N GLU A 36 5.10 -13.84 -11.23
CA GLU A 36 5.70 -14.76 -12.21
C GLU A 36 6.48 -15.89 -11.54
N ALA A 37 7.11 -15.62 -10.38
CA ALA A 37 7.81 -16.62 -9.57
C ALA A 37 6.86 -17.57 -8.82
N GLY A 38 5.56 -17.33 -8.82
CA GLY A 38 4.55 -18.23 -8.26
C GLY A 38 3.91 -17.81 -6.96
N ALA A 39 4.03 -16.54 -6.53
CA ALA A 39 3.36 -16.04 -5.33
C ALA A 39 1.84 -16.29 -5.39
N GLY A 40 1.26 -16.77 -4.30
CA GLY A 40 -0.19 -16.95 -4.15
C GLY A 40 -0.93 -15.65 -3.91
N ALA A 41 -0.33 -14.73 -3.16
CA ALA A 41 -0.77 -13.35 -2.96
C ALA A 41 0.44 -12.46 -2.63
N ILE A 42 0.27 -11.15 -2.76
CA ILE A 42 1.32 -10.16 -2.47
C ILE A 42 0.75 -9.10 -1.54
N VAL A 43 1.41 -8.88 -0.40
CA VAL A 43 1.13 -7.75 0.49
C VAL A 43 2.07 -6.61 0.13
N LEU A 44 1.52 -5.48 -0.27
CA LEU A 44 2.30 -4.31 -0.66
C LEU A 44 3.06 -3.73 0.53
N LYS A 45 4.17 -3.04 0.24
CA LYS A 45 4.89 -2.26 1.25
C LYS A 45 3.93 -1.36 2.00
N SER A 46 3.95 -1.42 3.33
CA SER A 46 3.01 -0.67 4.17
C SER A 46 3.12 0.84 3.98
N LEU A 47 1.97 1.50 3.97
CA LEU A 47 1.85 2.95 4.11
C LEU A 47 1.68 3.28 5.59
N PHE A 48 2.62 4.02 6.15
CA PHE A 48 2.61 4.47 7.55
C PHE A 48 2.29 5.95 7.64
N GLU A 49 1.24 6.31 8.36
CA GLU A 49 0.93 7.69 8.68
C GLU A 49 2.07 8.37 9.45
N GLU A 50 2.73 7.64 10.36
CA GLU A 50 3.90 8.12 11.09
C GLU A 50 5.04 8.57 10.15
N GLN A 51 5.31 7.82 9.09
CA GLN A 51 6.33 8.20 8.11
C GLN A 51 5.98 9.49 7.38
N ILE A 52 4.69 9.68 7.06
CA ILE A 52 4.18 10.92 6.46
C ILE A 52 4.46 12.11 7.39
N LEU A 53 4.19 11.95 8.68
CA LEU A 53 4.44 13.00 9.69
C LEU A 53 5.92 13.33 9.83
N ILE A 54 6.80 12.32 9.87
CA ILE A 54 8.25 12.50 9.96
C ILE A 54 8.79 13.24 8.72
N GLU A 55 8.39 12.83 7.53
CA GLU A 55 8.82 13.48 6.29
C GLU A 55 8.35 14.94 6.21
N THR A 56 7.13 15.22 6.69
CA THR A 56 6.59 16.58 6.78
C THR A 56 7.39 17.44 7.74
N ASP A 57 7.74 16.92 8.92
CA ASP A 57 8.52 17.61 9.92
C ASP A 57 9.94 17.95 9.43
N GLN A 58 10.56 17.03 8.69
CA GLN A 58 11.84 17.26 8.02
C GLN A 58 11.76 18.40 6.99
N MET A 59 10.72 18.40 6.14
CA MET A 59 10.50 19.47 5.16
C MET A 59 10.28 20.82 5.82
N LEU A 60 9.58 20.85 6.95
CA LEU A 60 9.37 22.08 7.75
C LEU A 60 10.65 22.60 8.39
N THR A 61 11.52 21.69 8.84
CA THR A 61 12.82 22.05 9.43
C THR A 61 13.75 22.67 8.38
N ASP A 62 13.74 22.14 7.16
CA ASP A 62 14.52 22.66 6.05
C ASP A 62 13.97 23.99 5.52
N ALA A 63 12.66 24.21 5.66
CA ALA A 63 11.95 25.42 5.26
C ALA A 63 11.84 26.48 6.38
N ALA A 64 12.71 26.49 7.37
CA ALA A 64 12.67 27.18 8.66
C ALA A 64 12.37 28.71 8.67
N SER A 65 11.74 29.27 7.64
CA SER A 65 11.44 30.70 7.53
C SER A 65 9.96 31.06 7.48
N TYR A 66 9.03 30.09 7.43
CA TYR A 66 7.60 30.39 7.27
C TYR A 66 6.73 29.56 8.20
N MET A 67 6.34 30.15 9.35
CA MET A 67 5.49 29.52 10.36
C MET A 67 4.00 29.46 9.99
N GLU A 68 3.58 29.99 8.85
CA GLU A 68 2.20 29.96 8.37
C GLU A 68 2.04 28.95 7.24
N GLY A 69 1.75 27.70 7.55
CA GLY A 69 1.52 26.70 6.49
C GLY A 69 1.78 25.25 6.88
N THR A 70 2.03 24.99 8.15
CA THR A 70 2.34 23.65 8.66
C THR A 70 1.21 22.66 8.34
N ASP A 71 -0.03 23.03 8.62
CA ASP A 71 -1.20 22.20 8.39
C ASP A 71 -1.43 21.93 6.90
N TYR A 72 -1.21 22.94 6.06
CA TYR A 72 -1.31 22.80 4.61
C TYR A 72 -0.24 21.86 4.05
N LEU A 73 1.00 21.96 4.55
CA LEU A 73 2.09 21.08 4.10
C LEU A 73 1.86 19.63 4.54
N GLN A 74 1.35 19.40 5.76
CA GLN A 74 0.97 18.08 6.23
C GLN A 74 -0.09 17.44 5.35
N GLU A 75 -1.13 18.20 5.03
CA GLU A 75 -2.21 17.73 4.15
C GLU A 75 -1.70 17.43 2.74
N TYR A 76 -0.84 18.29 2.19
CA TYR A 76 -0.23 18.09 0.88
C TYR A 76 0.62 16.81 0.83
N VAL A 77 1.50 16.60 1.80
CA VAL A 77 2.35 15.39 1.87
C VAL A 77 1.50 14.14 2.04
N ARG A 78 0.47 14.19 2.90
CA ARG A 78 -0.47 13.08 3.09
C ARG A 78 -1.14 12.69 1.79
N HIS A 79 -1.74 13.64 1.08
CA HIS A 79 -2.38 13.39 -0.20
C HIS A 79 -1.41 12.84 -1.25
N HIS A 80 -0.21 13.37 -1.30
CA HIS A 80 0.81 12.92 -2.23
C HIS A 80 1.21 11.46 -1.97
N LYS A 81 1.52 11.12 -0.72
CA LYS A 81 1.89 9.75 -0.32
C LYS A 81 0.76 8.75 -0.52
N LEU A 82 -0.47 9.14 -0.19
CA LEU A 82 -1.63 8.30 -0.45
C LEU A 82 -1.82 8.07 -1.95
N ASN A 83 -1.73 9.11 -2.77
CA ASN A 83 -1.84 8.98 -4.22
C ASN A 83 -0.75 8.07 -4.80
N GLU A 84 0.51 8.19 -4.37
CA GLU A 84 1.58 7.26 -4.75
C GLU A 84 1.22 5.82 -4.41
N TYR A 85 0.63 5.59 -3.23
CA TYR A 85 0.23 4.26 -2.78
C TYR A 85 -0.94 3.71 -3.61
N LEU A 86 -1.94 4.54 -3.92
CA LEU A 86 -3.07 4.16 -4.78
C LEU A 86 -2.59 3.80 -6.20
N GLU A 87 -1.62 4.53 -6.73
CA GLU A 87 -1.01 4.21 -8.03
C GLU A 87 -0.20 2.90 -7.97
N LEU A 88 0.47 2.62 -6.85
CA LEU A 88 1.13 1.32 -6.63
C LEU A 88 0.10 0.17 -6.67
N ILE A 89 -1.05 0.33 -6.03
CA ILE A 89 -2.14 -0.67 -6.06
C ILE A 89 -2.62 -0.87 -7.50
N LYS A 90 -2.99 0.18 -8.20
CA LYS A 90 -3.51 0.13 -9.57
C LYS A 90 -2.51 -0.52 -10.54
N SER A 91 -1.26 -0.09 -10.50
CA SER A 91 -0.21 -0.62 -11.38
C SER A 91 0.14 -2.07 -11.06
N SER A 92 0.16 -2.45 -9.78
CA SER A 92 0.39 -3.84 -9.37
C SER A 92 -0.77 -4.75 -9.79
N LYS A 93 -2.02 -4.29 -9.67
CA LYS A 93 -3.20 -5.02 -10.15
C LYS A 93 -3.17 -5.23 -11.67
N ALA A 94 -2.71 -4.23 -12.41
CA ALA A 94 -2.62 -4.32 -13.87
C ALA A 94 -1.62 -5.38 -14.34
N VAL A 95 -0.50 -5.57 -13.63
CA VAL A 95 0.58 -6.50 -14.02
C VAL A 95 0.52 -7.85 -13.31
N CYS A 96 -0.27 -7.99 -12.25
CA CYS A 96 -0.42 -9.21 -11.44
C CYS A 96 -1.87 -9.74 -11.50
N GLN A 97 -2.41 -9.96 -12.71
CA GLN A 97 -3.84 -10.22 -12.92
C GLN A 97 -4.39 -11.45 -12.18
N ASP A 98 -3.58 -12.48 -11.99
CA ASP A 98 -3.99 -13.74 -11.37
C ASP A 98 -3.55 -13.87 -9.90
N VAL A 99 -2.96 -12.82 -9.33
CA VAL A 99 -2.44 -12.82 -7.96
C VAL A 99 -3.09 -11.71 -7.17
N PRO A 100 -3.81 -12.01 -6.07
CA PRO A 100 -4.40 -11.01 -5.21
C PRO A 100 -3.35 -10.03 -4.65
N ILE A 101 -3.71 -8.76 -4.64
CA ILE A 101 -2.92 -7.66 -4.09
C ILE A 101 -3.57 -7.19 -2.80
N ILE A 102 -2.84 -7.30 -1.71
CA ILE A 102 -3.26 -6.93 -0.36
C ILE A 102 -2.57 -5.61 0.00
N ALA A 103 -3.35 -4.58 0.28
CA ALA A 103 -2.81 -3.32 0.78
C ALA A 103 -2.45 -3.44 2.26
N SER A 104 -1.41 -2.74 2.69
CA SER A 104 -1.00 -2.69 4.10
C SER A 104 -0.92 -1.23 4.54
N ILE A 105 -1.65 -0.87 5.58
CA ILE A 105 -1.72 0.50 6.10
C ILE A 105 -1.63 0.52 7.61
N ASN A 106 -1.06 1.60 8.15
CA ASN A 106 -1.02 1.85 9.57
C ASN A 106 -1.35 3.33 9.84
N CYS A 107 -2.51 3.59 10.43
CA CYS A 107 -3.00 4.93 10.73
C CYS A 107 -3.19 5.11 12.24
N TYR A 108 -3.04 6.36 12.72
CA TYR A 108 -3.25 6.70 14.12
C TYR A 108 -4.71 6.94 14.47
N SER A 109 -5.46 7.59 13.59
CA SER A 109 -6.84 7.99 13.87
C SER A 109 -7.87 7.09 13.18
N ALA A 110 -9.03 6.92 13.80
CA ALA A 110 -10.12 6.14 13.23
C ALA A 110 -10.68 6.75 11.93
N SER A 111 -10.69 8.08 11.82
CA SER A 111 -11.16 8.77 10.62
C SER A 111 -10.26 8.49 9.41
N GLU A 112 -8.95 8.51 9.62
CA GLU A 112 -7.96 8.20 8.59
C GLU A 112 -8.09 6.75 8.08
N TRP A 113 -8.33 5.80 8.99
CA TRP A 113 -8.57 4.41 8.62
C TRP A 113 -9.74 4.25 7.66
N ILE A 114 -10.85 4.94 7.95
CA ILE A 114 -12.05 4.86 7.12
C ILE A 114 -11.80 5.46 5.73
N ASP A 115 -11.16 6.61 5.68
CA ASP A 115 -10.89 7.31 4.42
C ASP A 115 -9.89 6.56 3.55
N PHE A 116 -8.78 6.12 4.13
CA PHE A 116 -7.77 5.33 3.42
C PHE A 116 -8.33 3.99 2.92
N ALA A 117 -9.12 3.30 3.76
CA ALA A 117 -9.72 2.02 3.37
C ALA A 117 -10.64 2.15 2.16
N LYS A 118 -11.46 3.19 2.09
CA LYS A 118 -12.33 3.45 0.93
C LYS A 118 -11.53 3.69 -0.35
N GLN A 119 -10.52 4.56 -0.28
CA GLN A 119 -9.71 4.88 -1.45
C GLN A 119 -8.88 3.68 -1.92
N ILE A 120 -8.40 2.86 -1.00
CA ILE A 120 -7.67 1.61 -1.30
C ILE A 120 -8.59 0.59 -1.97
N GLU A 121 -9.84 0.44 -1.50
CA GLU A 121 -10.85 -0.39 -2.13
C GLU A 121 -11.16 0.10 -3.55
N GLU A 122 -11.38 1.41 -3.72
CA GLU A 122 -11.63 2.03 -5.04
C GLU A 122 -10.44 1.87 -6.01
N ALA A 123 -9.22 1.84 -5.50
CA ALA A 123 -8.01 1.58 -6.30
C ALA A 123 -7.90 0.13 -6.77
N GLY A 124 -8.68 -0.80 -6.19
CA GLY A 124 -8.79 -2.19 -6.62
C GLY A 124 -8.01 -3.19 -5.78
N ALA A 125 -7.57 -2.85 -4.57
CA ALA A 125 -6.98 -3.82 -3.65
C ALA A 125 -7.98 -4.94 -3.33
N ASP A 126 -7.50 -6.18 -3.24
CA ASP A 126 -8.32 -7.36 -2.96
C ASP A 126 -8.59 -7.55 -1.47
N ALA A 127 -7.71 -7.04 -0.62
CA ALA A 127 -7.85 -7.03 0.84
C ALA A 127 -6.97 -5.94 1.45
N ILE A 128 -7.15 -5.69 2.75
CA ILE A 128 -6.36 -4.76 3.56
C ILE A 128 -5.84 -5.48 4.80
N GLU A 129 -4.60 -5.24 5.11
CA GLU A 129 -3.91 -5.64 6.34
C GLU A 129 -3.74 -4.43 7.27
#